data_643b17b14ab98baba82b395a62efaa21
#
_entry.id   643b17b14ab98baba82b395a62efaa21
#
_cell.length_a   1.000
_cell.length_b   1.000
_cell.length_c   1.000
_cell.angle_alpha   90.00
_cell.angle_beta   90.00
_cell.angle_gamma   90.00
#
_symmetry.space_group_name_H-M   'P 1'
#
loop_
_entity.id
_entity.type
_entity.pdbx_description
1 polymer ?
#
loop_
_entity_poly.entity_id
_entity_poly.type
_entity_poly.pdbx_seq_one_letter_code
_entity_poly.pdbx_strand_id
1 'polypeptide(L)'
;RERAESGRAAFGTIDAWLVHKLTGEHRTDVTNASRTMLYDIRRGDWDDELLALFGDVPRAALPEVLPSIGEFGTLRDGALGAGHDGVPVCGIAGDQQAALYGQGCLEPGLGKNTYGTGSFVLLNSGDDAPTAPPGLLATVAWGIGERTVYALEAAIFVTGAGVQWLRDGLGIIESAAETEQLAASLDSNDGVYFVPALTGLGSPHWDPYARGTIVGLTRGSTRAHVARATLEAIAFQTADAVQAMEASSGQPLAELRADGGATANGWLMQFQADMLGVPVAVAELAETTALGAALLAGVGAGAWTQDDVAQRGGERARYEPRIGDDERAALIHEWRRAVQRARGWARGNAG
;
A
#
# COMPACT_ATOMS: atom_id res chain seq x y z
N ARG A 1 4.11 25.61 -22.48
CA ARG A 1 3.21 25.03 -23.49
C ARG A 1 3.94 24.88 -24.82
N GLU A 2 4.40 25.97 -25.46
CA GLU A 2 5.07 25.95 -26.77
C GLU A 2 6.23 24.94 -26.86
N ARG A 3 7.04 24.81 -25.79
CA ARG A 3 8.15 23.83 -25.76
C ARG A 3 7.64 22.39 -25.73
N ALA A 4 6.51 22.13 -25.07
CA ALA A 4 5.87 20.81 -25.00
C ALA A 4 5.22 20.45 -26.34
N GLU A 5 4.47 21.37 -26.94
CA GLU A 5 3.84 21.19 -28.26
C GLU A 5 4.87 20.98 -29.36
N SER A 6 6.07 21.60 -29.25
CA SER A 6 7.16 21.43 -30.22
C SER A 6 8.08 20.23 -29.92
N GLY A 7 7.73 19.36 -28.95
CA GLY A 7 8.56 18.22 -28.57
C GLY A 7 9.89 18.56 -27.87
N ARG A 8 10.05 19.82 -27.42
CA ARG A 8 11.26 20.27 -26.70
C ARG A 8 11.14 20.17 -25.17
N ALA A 9 10.03 19.69 -24.66
CA ALA A 9 9.82 19.35 -23.26
C ALA A 9 8.91 18.13 -23.18
N ALA A 10 9.27 17.18 -22.34
CA ALA A 10 8.50 15.99 -22.03
C ALA A 10 8.12 16.01 -20.56
N PHE A 11 6.97 15.46 -20.24
CA PHE A 11 6.48 15.21 -18.90
C PHE A 11 6.58 13.71 -18.63
N GLY A 12 6.78 13.32 -17.39
CA GLY A 12 6.79 11.91 -16.98
C GLY A 12 6.99 11.76 -15.49
N THR A 13 6.58 10.63 -14.98
CA THR A 13 6.88 10.12 -13.66
C THR A 13 8.35 9.67 -13.60
N ILE A 14 8.84 9.28 -12.42
CA ILE A 14 10.24 8.90 -12.23
C ILE A 14 10.66 7.69 -13.09
N ASP A 15 9.74 6.75 -13.31
CA ASP A 15 9.94 5.59 -14.18
C ASP A 15 10.16 6.00 -15.66
N ALA A 16 9.34 6.93 -16.19
CA ALA A 16 9.50 7.45 -17.54
C ALA A 16 10.86 8.15 -17.72
N TRP A 17 11.32 8.88 -16.68
CA TRP A 17 12.65 9.48 -16.69
C TRP A 17 13.75 8.41 -16.66
N LEU A 18 13.60 7.35 -15.85
CA LEU A 18 14.54 6.23 -15.79
C LEU A 18 14.62 5.50 -17.13
N VAL A 19 13.46 5.18 -17.73
CA VAL A 19 13.39 4.57 -19.07
C VAL A 19 14.12 5.43 -20.09
N HIS A 20 13.83 6.75 -20.11
CA HIS A 20 14.51 7.65 -21.03
C HIS A 20 16.02 7.69 -20.82
N LYS A 21 16.50 7.68 -19.59
CA LYS A 21 17.94 7.65 -19.28
C LYS A 21 18.60 6.35 -19.70
N LEU A 22 17.93 5.24 -19.48
CA LEU A 22 18.46 3.90 -19.76
C LEU A 22 18.39 3.53 -21.24
N THR A 23 17.29 3.86 -21.92
CA THR A 23 16.99 3.37 -23.28
C THR A 23 16.90 4.48 -24.32
N GLY A 24 16.53 5.69 -23.93
CA GLY A 24 16.22 6.81 -24.81
C GLY A 24 14.76 6.93 -25.19
N GLU A 25 13.98 5.94 -24.88
CA GLU A 25 12.53 5.95 -25.13
C GLU A 25 11.80 6.82 -24.10
N HIS A 26 10.67 7.41 -24.51
CA HIS A 26 9.81 8.17 -23.62
C HIS A 26 8.55 7.33 -23.35
N ARG A 27 8.66 6.37 -22.42
CA ARG A 27 7.66 5.36 -22.10
C ARG A 27 7.41 5.28 -20.60
N THR A 28 6.22 4.87 -20.23
CA THR A 28 5.78 4.53 -18.88
C THR A 28 4.90 3.29 -18.92
N ASP A 29 4.58 2.73 -17.77
CA ASP A 29 3.61 1.64 -17.70
C ASP A 29 2.25 2.11 -17.20
N VAL A 30 1.22 1.25 -17.37
CA VAL A 30 -0.16 1.52 -16.95
C VAL A 30 -0.28 1.79 -15.44
N THR A 31 0.59 1.21 -14.60
CA THR A 31 0.54 1.40 -13.14
C THR A 31 1.00 2.80 -12.76
N ASN A 32 2.13 3.26 -13.31
CA ASN A 32 2.64 4.62 -13.09
C ASN A 32 1.74 5.68 -13.74
N ALA A 33 1.22 5.42 -14.95
CA ALA A 33 0.26 6.30 -15.59
C ALA A 33 -0.99 6.51 -14.72
N SER A 34 -1.50 5.45 -14.09
CA SER A 34 -2.67 5.50 -13.21
C SER A 34 -2.50 6.41 -11.98
N ARG A 35 -1.25 6.77 -11.62
CA ARG A 35 -0.94 7.64 -10.47
C ARG A 35 -0.86 9.12 -10.81
N THR A 36 -0.98 9.48 -12.08
CA THR A 36 -0.75 10.87 -12.55
C THR A 36 -1.96 11.78 -12.39
N MET A 37 -3.17 11.24 -12.13
CA MET A 37 -4.46 11.94 -12.24
C MET A 37 -4.78 12.48 -13.64
N LEU A 38 -4.09 11.97 -14.67
CA LEU A 38 -4.28 12.36 -16.07
C LEU A 38 -4.71 11.18 -16.94
N TYR A 39 -4.75 9.98 -16.37
CA TYR A 39 -4.99 8.71 -17.07
C TYR A 39 -6.33 8.11 -16.66
N ASP A 40 -7.14 7.75 -17.64
CA ASP A 40 -8.38 7.00 -17.43
C ASP A 40 -8.07 5.50 -17.37
N ILE A 41 -8.09 4.94 -16.17
CA ILE A 41 -7.78 3.51 -15.94
C ILE A 41 -8.76 2.56 -16.62
N ARG A 42 -10.00 2.99 -16.94
CA ARG A 42 -11.01 2.17 -17.60
C ARG A 42 -10.84 2.15 -19.11
N ARG A 43 -10.44 3.28 -19.69
CA ARG A 43 -10.16 3.40 -21.14
C ARG A 43 -8.74 2.96 -21.49
N GLY A 44 -7.85 2.97 -20.52
CA GLY A 44 -6.45 2.66 -20.75
C GLY A 44 -5.70 3.73 -21.57
N ASP A 45 -6.06 5.01 -21.41
CA ASP A 45 -5.47 6.12 -22.16
C ASP A 45 -5.46 7.42 -21.32
N TRP A 46 -4.63 8.37 -21.74
CA TRP A 46 -4.65 9.74 -21.23
C TRP A 46 -6.02 10.37 -21.44
N ASP A 47 -6.53 11.07 -20.44
CA ASP A 47 -7.87 11.66 -20.45
C ASP A 47 -7.83 13.13 -20.86
N ASP A 48 -8.47 13.47 -22.01
CA ASP A 48 -8.45 14.84 -22.54
C ASP A 48 -9.17 15.85 -21.63
N GLU A 49 -10.21 15.44 -20.88
CA GLU A 49 -10.88 16.32 -19.93
C GLU A 49 -9.97 16.64 -18.74
N LEU A 50 -9.27 15.62 -18.22
CA LEU A 50 -8.27 15.81 -17.15
C LEU A 50 -7.08 16.64 -17.65
N LEU A 51 -6.59 16.40 -18.86
CA LEU A 51 -5.51 17.20 -19.46
C LEU A 51 -5.91 18.68 -19.57
N ALA A 52 -7.14 18.95 -19.98
CA ALA A 52 -7.68 20.32 -20.04
C ALA A 52 -7.81 20.94 -18.65
N LEU A 53 -8.30 20.18 -17.64
CA LEU A 53 -8.47 20.63 -16.27
C LEU A 53 -7.12 21.05 -15.63
N PHE A 54 -6.05 20.34 -15.94
CA PHE A 54 -4.70 20.64 -15.44
C PHE A 54 -3.92 21.66 -16.28
N GLY A 55 -4.61 22.46 -17.11
CA GLY A 55 -4.02 23.58 -17.83
C GLY A 55 -3.67 23.25 -19.27
N ASP A 56 -4.49 22.46 -19.95
CA ASP A 56 -4.33 22.02 -21.36
C ASP A 56 -2.97 21.35 -21.58
N VAL A 57 -2.64 20.33 -20.82
CA VAL A 57 -1.39 19.58 -20.96
C VAL A 57 -1.36 18.92 -22.35
N PRO A 58 -0.36 19.23 -23.21
CA PRO A 58 -0.30 18.65 -24.55
C PRO A 58 -0.02 17.13 -24.49
N ARG A 59 -0.80 16.31 -25.18
CA ARG A 59 -0.54 14.85 -25.29
C ARG A 59 0.86 14.54 -25.80
N ALA A 60 1.40 15.36 -26.68
CA ALA A 60 2.76 15.22 -27.22
C ALA A 60 3.87 15.32 -26.16
N ALA A 61 3.55 15.83 -24.96
CA ALA A 61 4.48 15.90 -23.85
C ALA A 61 4.43 14.68 -22.93
N LEU A 62 3.42 13.80 -23.11
CA LEU A 62 3.20 12.64 -22.27
C LEU A 62 3.90 11.40 -22.83
N PRO A 63 4.36 10.46 -21.97
CA PRO A 63 5.00 9.23 -22.44
C PRO A 63 3.98 8.28 -23.10
N GLU A 64 4.47 7.43 -23.97
CA GLU A 64 3.74 6.25 -24.44
C GLU A 64 3.47 5.32 -23.26
N VAL A 65 2.21 4.89 -23.06
CA VAL A 65 1.83 4.00 -21.98
C VAL A 65 1.79 2.57 -22.49
N LEU A 66 2.55 1.69 -21.84
CA LEU A 66 2.63 0.27 -22.16
C LEU A 66 2.10 -0.58 -21.01
N PRO A 67 1.73 -1.87 -21.24
CA PRO A 67 1.52 -2.83 -20.18
C PRO A 67 2.77 -2.95 -19.28
N SER A 68 2.58 -3.29 -18.00
CA SER A 68 3.68 -3.42 -17.03
C SER A 68 4.71 -4.48 -17.43
N ILE A 69 4.27 -5.52 -18.15
CA ILE A 69 5.10 -6.50 -18.84
C ILE A 69 5.09 -6.12 -20.32
N GLY A 70 6.18 -5.52 -20.80
CA GLY A 70 6.29 -5.00 -22.14
C GLY A 70 7.73 -4.64 -22.50
N GLU A 71 7.98 -4.23 -23.74
CA GLU A 71 9.29 -3.81 -24.21
C GLU A 71 9.42 -2.29 -24.14
N PHE A 72 10.09 -1.80 -23.09
CA PHE A 72 10.29 -0.37 -22.85
C PHE A 72 11.52 0.21 -23.57
N GLY A 73 12.26 -0.61 -24.30
CA GLY A 73 13.47 -0.29 -25.02
C GLY A 73 14.65 -1.14 -24.56
N THR A 74 15.81 -0.91 -25.15
CA THR A 74 17.07 -1.60 -24.83
C THR A 74 18.06 -0.63 -24.17
N LEU A 75 18.85 -1.16 -23.25
CA LEU A 75 19.89 -0.37 -22.57
C LEU A 75 20.88 0.21 -23.58
N ARG A 76 21.12 1.52 -23.48
CA ARG A 76 22.15 2.23 -24.24
C ARG A 76 23.53 1.87 -23.72
N ASP A 77 24.53 2.04 -24.62
CA ASP A 77 25.94 1.81 -24.31
C ASP A 77 26.35 2.53 -23.02
N GLY A 78 26.84 1.77 -22.05
CA GLY A 78 27.32 2.28 -20.76
C GLY A 78 26.27 2.74 -19.76
N ALA A 79 24.97 2.61 -20.03
CA ALA A 79 23.89 3.07 -19.12
C ALA A 79 23.98 2.44 -17.72
N LEU A 80 24.34 1.15 -17.62
CA LEU A 80 24.55 0.40 -16.36
C LEU A 80 25.98 -0.12 -16.22
N GLY A 81 26.94 0.46 -16.98
CA GLY A 81 28.31 -0.01 -17.05
C GLY A 81 28.55 -1.04 -18.15
N ALA A 82 29.80 -1.45 -18.33
CA ALA A 82 30.19 -2.36 -19.39
C ALA A 82 29.52 -3.73 -19.29
N GLY A 83 29.09 -4.27 -20.43
CA GLY A 83 28.54 -5.62 -20.53
C GLY A 83 27.01 -5.73 -20.36
N HIS A 84 26.30 -4.60 -20.24
CA HIS A 84 24.84 -4.57 -20.14
C HIS A 84 24.18 -3.95 -21.38
N ASP A 85 24.96 -3.58 -22.38
CA ASP A 85 24.47 -2.92 -23.59
C ASP A 85 23.52 -3.84 -24.37
N GLY A 86 22.42 -3.29 -24.86
CA GLY A 86 21.43 -4.05 -25.63
C GLY A 86 20.50 -4.95 -24.81
N VAL A 87 20.62 -4.99 -23.47
CA VAL A 87 19.68 -5.74 -22.62
C VAL A 87 18.32 -5.03 -22.67
N PRO A 88 17.21 -5.76 -22.94
CA PRO A 88 15.89 -5.18 -22.99
C PRO A 88 15.37 -4.83 -21.58
N VAL A 89 14.63 -3.73 -21.46
CA VAL A 89 13.83 -3.39 -20.27
C VAL A 89 12.43 -3.92 -20.50
N CYS A 90 12.08 -5.02 -19.83
CA CYS A 90 10.87 -5.80 -20.09
C CYS A 90 9.80 -5.72 -19.00
N GLY A 91 10.04 -5.00 -17.91
CA GLY A 91 9.09 -4.88 -16.80
C GLY A 91 9.24 -3.56 -16.05
N ILE A 92 8.13 -2.90 -15.82
CA ILE A 92 8.02 -1.66 -15.02
C ILE A 92 6.73 -1.71 -14.22
N ALA A 93 6.78 -1.25 -12.98
CA ALA A 93 5.59 -1.00 -12.18
C ALA A 93 5.86 0.08 -11.13
N GLY A 94 4.82 0.74 -10.64
CA GLY A 94 4.90 1.54 -9.43
C GLY A 94 5.27 0.67 -8.23
N ASP A 95 5.88 1.25 -7.20
CA ASP A 95 6.44 0.53 -6.06
C ASP A 95 5.41 -0.35 -5.34
N GLN A 96 4.20 0.17 -5.12
CA GLN A 96 3.13 -0.56 -4.44
C GLN A 96 2.59 -1.72 -5.28
N GLN A 97 2.47 -1.52 -6.59
CA GLN A 97 2.05 -2.53 -7.56
C GLN A 97 3.13 -3.61 -7.73
N ALA A 98 4.39 -3.20 -7.82
CA ALA A 98 5.51 -4.14 -7.83
C ALA A 98 5.52 -5.00 -6.56
N ALA A 99 5.32 -4.41 -5.38
CA ALA A 99 5.22 -5.17 -4.13
C ALA A 99 4.03 -6.15 -4.12
N LEU A 100 2.86 -5.74 -4.64
CA LEU A 100 1.68 -6.62 -4.77
C LEU A 100 2.00 -7.83 -5.65
N TYR A 101 2.63 -7.59 -6.80
CA TYR A 101 3.06 -8.65 -7.72
C TYR A 101 4.17 -9.52 -7.12
N GLY A 102 5.18 -8.89 -6.50
CA GLY A 102 6.31 -9.56 -5.86
C GLY A 102 5.94 -10.45 -4.68
N GLN A 103 4.88 -10.10 -3.97
CA GLN A 103 4.29 -10.94 -2.94
C GLN A 103 3.38 -12.03 -3.51
N GLY A 104 3.22 -12.13 -4.85
CA GLY A 104 2.40 -13.15 -5.51
C GLY A 104 0.90 -12.97 -5.27
N CYS A 105 0.41 -11.75 -5.02
CA CYS A 105 -1.01 -11.45 -4.90
C CYS A 105 -1.69 -11.44 -6.27
N LEU A 106 -1.55 -12.54 -7.04
CA LEU A 106 -1.93 -12.61 -8.45
C LEU A 106 -3.42 -12.86 -8.68
N GLU A 107 -4.11 -13.40 -7.68
CA GLU A 107 -5.53 -13.73 -7.76
C GLU A 107 -6.39 -12.68 -7.04
N PRO A 108 -7.64 -12.46 -7.53
CA PRO A 108 -8.59 -11.60 -6.82
C PRO A 108 -8.82 -12.07 -5.37
N GLY A 109 -8.91 -11.12 -4.44
CA GLY A 109 -9.04 -11.40 -3.02
C GLY A 109 -7.73 -11.61 -2.28
N LEU A 110 -6.59 -11.68 -2.97
CA LEU A 110 -5.28 -11.60 -2.31
C LEU A 110 -4.90 -10.12 -2.14
N GLY A 111 -4.46 -9.79 -0.93
CA GLY A 111 -4.03 -8.42 -0.61
C GLY A 111 -2.63 -8.39 -0.01
N LYS A 112 -1.99 -7.24 -0.11
CA LYS A 112 -0.71 -7.00 0.58
C LYS A 112 -0.82 -5.80 1.51
N ASN A 113 -0.02 -5.79 2.58
CA ASN A 113 0.22 -4.63 3.40
C ASN A 113 1.72 -4.45 3.66
N THR A 114 2.26 -3.30 3.24
CA THR A 114 3.64 -2.90 3.55
C THR A 114 3.63 -2.01 4.78
N TYR A 115 4.15 -2.52 5.91
CA TYR A 115 4.21 -1.85 7.21
C TYR A 115 5.50 -1.03 7.34
N GLY A 116 5.45 0.23 6.92
CA GLY A 116 6.52 1.21 7.06
C GLY A 116 6.23 2.25 8.16
N THR A 117 6.62 3.50 7.94
CA THR A 117 6.24 4.67 8.76
C THR A 117 4.72 4.79 8.83
N GLY A 118 4.05 4.73 7.69
CA GLY A 118 2.64 4.40 7.50
C GLY A 118 2.51 3.01 6.86
N SER A 119 1.31 2.68 6.38
CA SER A 119 1.06 1.44 5.65
C SER A 119 0.35 1.70 4.35
N PHE A 120 0.65 0.88 3.35
CA PHE A 120 -0.08 0.83 2.09
C PHE A 120 -0.68 -0.56 1.89
N VAL A 121 -2.00 -0.62 1.95
CA VAL A 121 -2.78 -1.83 1.73
C VAL A 121 -3.28 -1.83 0.30
N LEU A 122 -2.99 -2.89 -0.46
CA LEU A 122 -3.56 -3.12 -1.78
C LEU A 122 -4.32 -4.45 -1.78
N LEU A 123 -5.52 -4.43 -2.37
CA LEU A 123 -6.34 -5.61 -2.61
C LEU A 123 -6.49 -5.80 -4.12
N ASN A 124 -6.05 -6.95 -4.63
CA ASN A 124 -6.31 -7.33 -6.02
C ASN A 124 -7.82 -7.50 -6.22
N SER A 125 -8.42 -6.68 -7.07
CA SER A 125 -9.85 -6.67 -7.37
C SER A 125 -10.21 -7.37 -8.68
N GLY A 126 -9.23 -7.93 -9.39
CA GLY A 126 -9.45 -8.64 -10.65
C GLY A 126 -9.41 -7.75 -11.88
N ASP A 127 -10.07 -8.20 -12.94
CA ASP A 127 -9.99 -7.59 -14.28
C ASP A 127 -11.02 -6.46 -14.49
N ASP A 128 -11.94 -6.28 -13.56
CA ASP A 128 -12.93 -5.19 -13.61
C ASP A 128 -12.45 -3.98 -12.78
N ALA A 129 -12.40 -2.80 -13.39
CA ALA A 129 -11.99 -1.58 -12.72
C ALA A 129 -12.96 -1.22 -11.58
N PRO A 130 -12.54 -1.25 -10.32
CA PRO A 130 -13.42 -0.98 -9.19
C PRO A 130 -13.80 0.50 -9.12
N THR A 131 -14.91 0.79 -8.46
CA THR A 131 -15.26 2.16 -8.08
C THR A 131 -14.76 2.40 -6.66
N ALA A 132 -13.78 3.26 -6.47
CA ALA A 132 -13.30 3.60 -5.14
C ALA A 132 -14.21 4.65 -4.47
N PRO A 133 -14.75 4.38 -3.28
CA PRO A 133 -15.42 5.41 -2.49
C PRO A 133 -14.42 6.43 -1.96
N PRO A 134 -14.87 7.60 -1.49
CA PRO A 134 -13.99 8.54 -0.78
C PRO A 134 -13.22 7.83 0.33
N GLY A 135 -11.91 8.01 0.34
CA GLY A 135 -11.01 7.36 1.31
C GLY A 135 -10.24 6.15 0.77
N LEU A 136 -10.60 5.65 -0.39
CA LEU A 136 -9.84 4.63 -1.12
C LEU A 136 -9.42 5.15 -2.49
N LEU A 137 -8.44 4.47 -3.10
CA LEU A 137 -8.02 4.73 -4.48
C LEU A 137 -8.24 3.46 -5.33
N ALA A 138 -8.80 3.63 -6.54
CA ALA A 138 -8.74 2.62 -7.58
C ALA A 138 -7.47 2.84 -8.41
N THR A 139 -6.75 1.77 -8.70
CA THR A 139 -5.48 1.82 -9.43
C THR A 139 -5.36 0.61 -10.34
N VAL A 140 -4.49 0.69 -11.34
CA VAL A 140 -4.06 -0.49 -12.09
C VAL A 140 -3.04 -1.24 -11.24
N ALA A 141 -3.23 -2.54 -11.06
CA ALA A 141 -2.29 -3.42 -10.37
C ALA A 141 -1.12 -3.81 -11.28
N TRP A 142 -1.40 -4.25 -12.51
CA TRP A 142 -0.45 -4.47 -13.61
C TRP A 142 -1.19 -4.66 -14.93
N GLY A 143 -0.44 -4.51 -16.02
CA GLY A 143 -0.87 -4.84 -17.38
C GLY A 143 0.00 -5.93 -18.00
N ILE A 144 -0.62 -6.90 -18.70
CA ILE A 144 0.06 -7.98 -19.44
C ILE A 144 -0.65 -8.19 -20.76
N GLY A 145 -0.01 -7.83 -21.87
CA GLY A 145 -0.65 -7.82 -23.18
C GLY A 145 -1.87 -6.91 -23.18
N GLU A 146 -3.05 -7.45 -23.53
CA GLU A 146 -4.30 -6.71 -23.50
C GLU A 146 -5.05 -6.78 -22.15
N ARG A 147 -4.59 -7.62 -21.23
CA ARG A 147 -5.21 -7.79 -19.91
C ARG A 147 -4.70 -6.74 -18.93
N THR A 148 -5.63 -6.06 -18.27
CA THR A 148 -5.35 -5.15 -17.16
C THR A 148 -5.97 -5.71 -15.89
N VAL A 149 -5.17 -5.82 -14.84
CA VAL A 149 -5.60 -6.19 -13.49
C VAL A 149 -5.67 -4.94 -12.64
N TYR A 150 -6.70 -4.82 -11.83
CA TYR A 150 -6.96 -3.65 -10.98
C TYR A 150 -6.78 -3.98 -9.52
N ALA A 151 -6.57 -2.94 -8.72
CA ALA A 151 -6.54 -3.01 -7.28
C ALA A 151 -7.25 -1.83 -6.63
N LEU A 152 -7.73 -2.05 -5.41
CA LEU A 152 -8.03 -0.97 -4.46
C LEU A 152 -6.83 -0.73 -3.57
N GLU A 153 -6.56 0.54 -3.28
CA GLU A 153 -5.47 0.98 -2.41
C GLU A 153 -6.00 1.81 -1.24
N ALA A 154 -5.45 1.54 -0.07
CA ALA A 154 -5.63 2.34 1.13
C ALA A 154 -4.28 2.80 1.68
N ALA A 155 -4.22 4.06 2.13
CA ALA A 155 -3.07 4.66 2.79
C ALA A 155 -3.36 4.90 4.26
N ILE A 156 -2.59 4.28 5.16
CA ILE A 156 -2.63 4.46 6.61
C ILE A 156 -1.43 5.31 7.00
N PHE A 157 -1.67 6.52 7.53
CA PHE A 157 -0.60 7.50 7.71
C PHE A 157 0.35 7.16 8.87
N VAL A 158 -0.14 6.50 9.89
CA VAL A 158 0.63 6.22 11.11
C VAL A 158 0.57 4.75 11.46
N THR A 159 1.68 4.06 11.23
CA THR A 159 1.94 2.66 11.59
C THR A 159 3.19 2.58 12.46
N GLY A 160 4.36 2.39 11.89
CA GLY A 160 5.63 2.43 12.60
C GLY A 160 5.92 3.78 13.24
N ALA A 161 5.39 4.88 12.67
CA ALA A 161 5.48 6.20 13.28
C ALA A 161 4.81 6.28 14.66
N GLY A 162 3.76 5.49 14.91
CA GLY A 162 3.13 5.39 16.23
C GLY A 162 4.08 4.77 17.26
N VAL A 163 4.78 3.70 16.89
CA VAL A 163 5.80 3.06 17.74
C VAL A 163 7.00 3.98 17.94
N GLN A 164 7.45 4.68 16.89
CA GLN A 164 8.52 5.68 17.02
C GLN A 164 8.11 6.80 17.98
N TRP A 165 6.86 7.24 17.93
CA TRP A 165 6.36 8.27 18.86
C TRP A 165 6.36 7.80 20.32
N LEU A 166 6.06 6.52 20.61
CA LEU A 166 6.21 5.97 21.97
C LEU A 166 7.65 6.05 22.45
N ARG A 167 8.64 5.82 21.57
CA ARG A 167 10.06 5.85 21.89
C ARG A 167 10.60 7.28 21.98
N ASP A 168 10.42 8.06 20.92
CA ASP A 168 11.10 9.35 20.74
C ASP A 168 10.30 10.53 21.31
N GLY A 169 8.95 10.44 21.27
CA GLY A 169 8.05 11.48 21.74
C GLY A 169 7.68 11.34 23.23
N LEU A 170 7.30 10.13 23.64
CA LEU A 170 6.90 9.86 25.02
C LEU A 170 8.03 9.28 25.89
N GLY A 171 9.03 8.63 25.31
CA GLY A 171 10.11 8.01 26.06
C GLY A 171 9.66 6.84 26.95
N ILE A 172 8.58 6.15 26.60
CA ILE A 172 8.01 5.06 27.41
C ILE A 172 8.47 3.67 26.98
N ILE A 173 9.19 3.57 25.87
CA ILE A 173 9.90 2.38 25.39
C ILE A 173 11.31 2.77 24.93
N GLU A 174 12.25 1.83 24.95
CA GLU A 174 13.61 2.04 24.48
C GLU A 174 13.82 1.58 23.04
N SER A 175 13.07 0.55 22.63
CA SER A 175 13.11 -0.01 21.27
C SER A 175 11.73 -0.44 20.78
N ALA A 176 11.55 -0.53 19.46
CA ALA A 176 10.32 -1.04 18.88
C ALA A 176 10.01 -2.48 19.29
N ALA A 177 11.03 -3.32 19.48
CA ALA A 177 10.87 -4.71 19.91
C ALA A 177 10.25 -4.84 21.32
N GLU A 178 10.45 -3.85 22.21
CA GLU A 178 9.86 -3.85 23.56
C GLU A 178 8.33 -3.84 23.54
N THR A 179 7.72 -3.30 22.47
CA THR A 179 6.27 -3.25 22.35
C THR A 179 5.62 -4.62 22.33
N GLU A 180 6.27 -5.62 21.73
CA GLU A 180 5.76 -6.99 21.69
C GLU A 180 5.64 -7.59 23.08
N GLN A 181 6.70 -7.45 23.88
CA GLN A 181 6.73 -7.97 25.25
C GLN A 181 5.71 -7.24 26.14
N LEU A 182 5.58 -5.92 26.00
CA LEU A 182 4.61 -5.13 26.75
C LEU A 182 3.18 -5.52 26.39
N ALA A 183 2.88 -5.69 25.09
CA ALA A 183 1.55 -6.14 24.66
C ALA A 183 1.22 -7.55 25.14
N ALA A 184 2.17 -8.48 25.06
CA ALA A 184 2.01 -9.86 25.51
C ALA A 184 1.90 -10.01 27.05
N SER A 185 2.33 -9.00 27.82
CA SER A 185 2.25 -9.02 29.27
C SER A 185 0.84 -8.74 29.83
N LEU A 186 -0.10 -8.38 28.97
CA LEU A 186 -1.47 -8.05 29.33
C LEU A 186 -2.44 -9.03 28.68
N ASP A 187 -3.46 -9.45 29.43
CA ASP A 187 -4.54 -10.29 28.89
C ASP A 187 -5.46 -9.50 27.93
N SER A 188 -5.68 -8.22 28.21
CA SER A 188 -6.49 -7.30 27.41
C SER A 188 -5.87 -5.91 27.35
N ASN A 189 -6.46 -4.99 26.57
CA ASN A 189 -6.11 -3.57 26.59
C ASN A 189 -6.81 -2.81 27.75
N ASP A 190 -7.65 -3.47 28.55
CA ASP A 190 -8.46 -2.91 29.63
C ASP A 190 -9.28 -1.67 29.24
N GLY A 191 -9.74 -1.65 27.99
CA GLY A 191 -10.50 -0.55 27.41
C GLY A 191 -9.68 0.66 26.99
N VAL A 192 -8.35 0.55 27.00
CA VAL A 192 -7.44 1.62 26.51
C VAL A 192 -7.28 1.51 25.02
N TYR A 193 -7.69 2.54 24.28
CA TYR A 193 -7.50 2.65 22.83
C TYR A 193 -6.67 3.90 22.50
N PHE A 194 -5.75 3.76 21.56
CA PHE A 194 -5.01 4.87 20.98
C PHE A 194 -5.36 5.01 19.51
N VAL A 195 -5.89 6.17 19.12
CA VAL A 195 -6.10 6.56 17.72
C VAL A 195 -4.89 7.38 17.27
N PRO A 196 -3.97 6.83 16.46
CA PRO A 196 -2.70 7.47 16.16
C PRO A 196 -2.81 8.51 15.03
N ALA A 197 -3.80 9.40 15.11
CA ALA A 197 -4.03 10.46 14.12
C ALA A 197 -3.03 11.61 14.27
N LEU A 198 -1.71 11.31 14.35
CA LEU A 198 -0.66 12.30 14.60
C LEU A 198 -0.55 13.31 13.45
N THR A 199 -0.89 12.90 12.23
CA THR A 199 -0.92 13.72 11.02
C THR A 199 -2.31 13.71 10.35
N GLY A 200 -3.36 13.44 11.12
CA GLY A 200 -4.70 13.14 10.63
C GLY A 200 -4.93 11.64 10.43
N LEU A 201 -6.12 11.27 9.97
CA LEU A 201 -6.47 9.90 9.60
C LEU A 201 -6.45 9.75 8.08
N GLY A 202 -5.79 8.69 7.60
CA GLY A 202 -5.84 8.24 6.22
C GLY A 202 -7.10 7.42 5.92
N SER A 203 -6.96 6.39 5.09
CA SER A 203 -8.05 5.50 4.71
C SER A 203 -8.69 4.80 5.92
N PRO A 204 -10.00 4.57 5.91
CA PRO A 204 -10.99 5.04 4.95
C PRO A 204 -11.54 6.44 5.27
N HIS A 205 -11.05 7.10 6.32
CA HIS A 205 -11.65 8.32 6.89
C HIS A 205 -11.28 9.61 6.17
N TRP A 206 -10.05 9.73 5.66
CA TRP A 206 -9.48 10.94 5.04
C TRP A 206 -9.78 12.22 5.82
N ASP A 207 -9.52 12.17 7.14
CA ASP A 207 -9.78 13.31 8.04
C ASP A 207 -8.47 14.00 8.44
N PRO A 208 -8.09 15.10 7.76
CA PRO A 208 -6.88 15.87 8.09
C PRO A 208 -7.00 16.63 9.42
N TYR A 209 -8.21 16.74 9.96
CA TYR A 209 -8.50 17.43 11.21
C TYR A 209 -8.50 16.50 12.43
N ALA A 210 -8.47 15.19 12.23
CA ALA A 210 -8.29 14.25 13.33
C ALA A 210 -6.95 14.47 14.03
N ARG A 211 -6.88 14.19 15.34
CA ARG A 211 -5.62 14.23 16.10
C ARG A 211 -5.48 13.01 16.98
N GLY A 212 -4.19 12.67 17.31
CA GLY A 212 -3.87 11.57 18.19
C GLY A 212 -4.66 11.64 19.50
N THR A 213 -5.34 10.54 19.86
CA THR A 213 -6.26 10.52 21.00
C THR A 213 -6.12 9.19 21.74
N ILE A 214 -5.93 9.23 23.04
CA ILE A 214 -5.96 8.05 23.91
C ILE A 214 -7.23 8.13 24.76
N VAL A 215 -8.03 7.06 24.76
CA VAL A 215 -9.26 6.95 25.56
C VAL A 215 -9.21 5.73 26.46
N GLY A 216 -10.06 5.68 27.49
CA GLY A 216 -10.21 4.52 28.39
C GLY A 216 -9.16 4.43 29.50
N LEU A 217 -8.33 5.45 29.71
CA LEU A 217 -7.33 5.47 30.80
C LEU A 217 -7.99 5.43 32.17
N THR A 218 -7.47 4.58 33.04
CA THR A 218 -7.81 4.47 34.46
C THR A 218 -6.57 4.62 35.33
N ARG A 219 -6.74 4.60 36.66
CA ARG A 219 -5.57 4.59 37.58
C ARG A 219 -4.69 3.36 37.46
N GLY A 220 -5.20 2.26 36.89
CA GLY A 220 -4.45 1.03 36.66
C GLY A 220 -3.72 1.02 35.32
N SER A 221 -3.98 1.97 34.42
CA SER A 221 -3.33 2.01 33.12
C SER A 221 -1.84 2.29 33.23
N THR A 222 -1.03 1.53 32.50
CA THR A 222 0.42 1.59 32.52
C THR A 222 0.98 1.81 31.12
N ARG A 223 2.30 1.96 30.98
CA ARG A 223 2.97 2.04 29.67
C ARG A 223 2.69 0.82 28.78
N ALA A 224 2.46 -0.36 29.38
CA ALA A 224 2.13 -1.57 28.63
C ALA A 224 0.79 -1.44 27.90
N HIS A 225 -0.23 -0.85 28.54
CA HIS A 225 -1.51 -0.59 27.90
C HIS A 225 -1.39 0.37 26.72
N VAL A 226 -0.57 1.43 26.84
CA VAL A 226 -0.35 2.38 25.74
C VAL A 226 0.42 1.70 24.58
N ALA A 227 1.41 0.88 24.88
CA ALA A 227 2.17 0.13 23.88
C ALA A 227 1.27 -0.86 23.15
N ARG A 228 0.45 -1.63 23.89
CA ARG A 228 -0.53 -2.57 23.31
C ARG A 228 -1.57 -1.85 22.46
N ALA A 229 -2.17 -0.78 22.96
CA ALA A 229 -3.14 0.01 22.21
C ALA A 229 -2.55 0.61 20.91
N THR A 230 -1.23 0.89 20.88
CA THR A 230 -0.54 1.34 19.67
C THR A 230 -0.44 0.21 18.64
N LEU A 231 -0.07 -1.00 19.03
CA LEU A 231 -0.04 -2.17 18.14
C LEU A 231 -1.44 -2.55 17.66
N GLU A 232 -2.42 -2.57 18.57
CA GLU A 232 -3.82 -2.83 18.22
C GLU A 232 -4.35 -1.80 17.21
N ALA A 233 -4.02 -0.52 17.37
CA ALA A 233 -4.41 0.54 16.44
C ALA A 233 -3.89 0.31 15.02
N ILE A 234 -2.69 -0.26 14.85
CA ILE A 234 -2.14 -0.61 13.54
C ILE A 234 -3.03 -1.67 12.87
N ALA A 235 -3.39 -2.70 13.59
CA ALA A 235 -4.23 -3.77 13.07
C ALA A 235 -5.67 -3.31 12.82
N PHE A 236 -6.26 -2.51 13.69
CA PHE A 236 -7.60 -1.96 13.51
C PHE A 236 -7.72 -1.04 12.29
N GLN A 237 -6.74 -0.15 12.06
CA GLN A 237 -6.72 0.71 10.87
C GLN A 237 -6.68 -0.12 9.59
N THR A 238 -5.88 -1.20 9.57
CA THR A 238 -5.81 -2.14 8.45
C THR A 238 -7.16 -2.84 8.25
N ALA A 239 -7.81 -3.30 9.33
CA ALA A 239 -9.12 -3.94 9.25
C ALA A 239 -10.21 -2.99 8.74
N ASP A 240 -10.23 -1.72 9.20
CA ASP A 240 -11.17 -0.71 8.68
C ASP A 240 -10.94 -0.43 7.19
N ALA A 241 -9.68 -0.37 6.74
CA ALA A 241 -9.33 -0.18 5.33
C ALA A 241 -9.77 -1.36 4.47
N VAL A 242 -9.45 -2.59 4.90
CA VAL A 242 -9.84 -3.83 4.19
C VAL A 242 -11.35 -3.96 4.10
N GLN A 243 -12.08 -3.72 5.19
CA GLN A 243 -13.55 -3.78 5.15
C GLN A 243 -14.15 -2.77 4.16
N ALA A 244 -13.57 -1.58 4.06
CA ALA A 244 -14.01 -0.59 3.08
C ALA A 244 -13.70 -1.04 1.64
N MET A 245 -12.57 -1.73 1.41
CA MET A 245 -12.22 -2.31 0.11
C MET A 245 -13.17 -3.43 -0.29
N GLU A 246 -13.46 -4.36 0.62
CA GLU A 246 -14.39 -5.47 0.38
C GLU A 246 -15.80 -4.96 0.06
N ALA A 247 -16.29 -3.98 0.82
CA ALA A 247 -17.59 -3.38 0.59
C ALA A 247 -17.67 -2.66 -0.78
N SER A 248 -16.55 -2.14 -1.28
CA SER A 248 -16.48 -1.42 -2.54
C SER A 248 -16.33 -2.34 -3.75
N SER A 249 -15.47 -3.34 -3.67
CA SER A 249 -15.19 -4.27 -4.77
C SER A 249 -16.16 -5.45 -4.83
N GLY A 250 -16.84 -5.77 -3.72
CA GLY A 250 -17.57 -7.03 -3.56
C GLY A 250 -16.66 -8.26 -3.46
N GLN A 251 -15.34 -8.05 -3.44
CA GLN A 251 -14.33 -9.10 -3.36
C GLN A 251 -13.85 -9.25 -1.91
N PRO A 252 -14.13 -10.37 -1.23
CA PRO A 252 -13.62 -10.61 0.12
C PRO A 252 -12.11 -10.81 0.10
N LEU A 253 -11.42 -10.34 1.15
CA LEU A 253 -10.02 -10.68 1.38
C LEU A 253 -9.90 -12.16 1.74
N ALA A 254 -9.11 -12.92 0.98
CA ALA A 254 -8.85 -14.33 1.26
C ALA A 254 -7.58 -14.51 2.12
N GLU A 255 -6.57 -13.67 1.91
CA GLU A 255 -5.29 -13.68 2.63
C GLU A 255 -4.65 -12.30 2.54
N LEU A 256 -4.05 -11.85 3.65
CA LEU A 256 -3.18 -10.67 3.64
C LEU A 256 -1.71 -11.10 3.65
N ARG A 257 -0.96 -10.64 2.67
CA ARG A 257 0.50 -10.78 2.63
C ARG A 257 1.16 -9.54 3.19
N ALA A 258 2.13 -9.72 4.08
CA ALA A 258 2.71 -8.65 4.88
C ALA A 258 4.22 -8.55 4.70
N ASP A 259 4.71 -7.33 4.52
CA ASP A 259 6.12 -7.00 4.56
C ASP A 259 6.38 -5.70 5.32
N GLY A 260 7.63 -5.28 5.40
CA GLY A 260 8.05 -4.10 6.14
C GLY A 260 8.45 -4.37 7.59
N GLY A 261 9.00 -3.34 8.23
CA GLY A 261 9.69 -3.48 9.51
C GLY A 261 8.82 -3.97 10.68
N ALA A 262 7.53 -3.62 10.69
CA ALA A 262 6.65 -4.02 11.80
C ALA A 262 6.25 -5.50 11.77
N THR A 263 6.50 -6.22 10.64
CA THR A 263 6.25 -7.66 10.54
C THR A 263 7.18 -8.51 11.41
N ALA A 264 8.24 -7.91 11.99
CA ALA A 264 9.08 -8.55 12.99
C ALA A 264 8.36 -8.77 14.33
N ASN A 265 7.27 -8.04 14.58
CA ASN A 265 6.46 -8.17 15.80
C ASN A 265 5.40 -9.26 15.60
N GLY A 266 5.66 -10.45 16.15
CA GLY A 266 4.76 -11.60 16.01
C GLY A 266 3.41 -11.41 16.70
N TRP A 267 3.37 -10.68 17.81
CA TRP A 267 2.13 -10.34 18.49
C TRP A 267 1.22 -9.48 17.59
N LEU A 268 1.78 -8.46 16.95
CA LEU A 268 1.05 -7.61 16.00
C LEU A 268 0.51 -8.44 14.81
N MET A 269 1.32 -9.32 14.23
CA MET A 269 0.90 -10.13 13.09
C MET A 269 -0.21 -11.10 13.46
N GLN A 270 -0.17 -11.70 14.66
CA GLN A 270 -1.25 -12.53 15.15
C GLN A 270 -2.53 -11.71 15.37
N PHE A 271 -2.42 -10.55 16.03
CA PHE A 271 -3.57 -9.68 16.25
C PHE A 271 -4.15 -9.14 14.93
N GLN A 272 -3.29 -8.91 13.92
CA GLN A 272 -3.75 -8.55 12.58
C GLN A 272 -4.59 -9.66 11.94
N ALA A 273 -4.16 -10.94 12.02
CA ALA A 273 -4.95 -12.07 11.54
C ALA A 273 -6.29 -12.17 12.27
N ASP A 274 -6.28 -11.97 13.59
CA ASP A 274 -7.47 -11.99 14.43
C ASP A 274 -8.46 -10.88 14.02
N MET A 275 -7.98 -9.67 13.72
CA MET A 275 -8.83 -8.54 13.32
C MET A 275 -9.35 -8.64 11.88
N LEU A 276 -8.63 -9.29 10.99
CA LEU A 276 -9.07 -9.50 9.61
C LEU A 276 -9.97 -10.75 9.48
N GLY A 277 -9.79 -11.75 10.33
CA GLY A 277 -10.49 -13.04 10.22
C GLY A 277 -9.98 -13.92 9.09
N VAL A 278 -8.83 -13.59 8.52
CA VAL A 278 -8.15 -14.34 7.45
C VAL A 278 -6.67 -14.50 7.77
N PRO A 279 -5.98 -15.46 7.13
CA PRO A 279 -4.55 -15.65 7.34
C PRO A 279 -3.73 -14.40 7.00
N VAL A 280 -2.67 -14.16 7.78
CA VAL A 280 -1.62 -13.20 7.48
C VAL A 280 -0.31 -13.94 7.22
N ALA A 281 0.19 -13.85 5.99
CA ALA A 281 1.44 -14.47 5.55
C ALA A 281 2.54 -13.40 5.48
N VAL A 282 3.62 -13.58 6.23
CA VAL A 282 4.75 -12.66 6.23
C VAL A 282 5.76 -13.08 5.18
N ALA A 283 6.09 -12.18 4.25
CA ALA A 283 7.04 -12.45 3.18
C ALA A 283 8.44 -12.84 3.73
N GLU A 284 9.09 -13.79 3.07
CA GLU A 284 10.46 -14.21 3.40
C GLU A 284 11.46 -13.09 3.07
N LEU A 285 11.30 -12.48 1.89
CA LEU A 285 12.13 -11.36 1.44
C LEU A 285 11.50 -10.04 1.88
N ALA A 286 12.32 -9.17 2.48
CA ALA A 286 11.87 -7.84 2.90
C ALA A 286 11.66 -6.87 1.72
N GLU A 287 12.43 -7.06 0.63
CA GLU A 287 12.43 -6.18 -0.55
C GLU A 287 11.47 -6.69 -1.63
N THR A 288 10.19 -6.84 -1.29
CA THR A 288 9.16 -7.38 -2.20
C THR A 288 8.92 -6.49 -3.42
N THR A 289 9.14 -5.18 -3.30
CA THR A 289 9.08 -4.22 -4.42
C THR A 289 10.12 -4.54 -5.49
N ALA A 290 11.38 -4.71 -5.09
CA ALA A 290 12.46 -5.05 -6.02
C ALA A 290 12.25 -6.43 -6.64
N LEU A 291 11.79 -7.39 -5.84
CA LEU A 291 11.42 -8.72 -6.33
C LEU A 291 10.32 -8.63 -7.38
N GLY A 292 9.27 -7.86 -7.15
CA GLY A 292 8.15 -7.70 -8.08
C GLY A 292 8.59 -7.12 -9.42
N ALA A 293 9.41 -6.07 -9.40
CA ALA A 293 9.97 -5.49 -10.62
C ALA A 293 10.82 -6.52 -11.39
N ALA A 294 11.64 -7.31 -10.68
CA ALA A 294 12.45 -8.37 -11.29
C ALA A 294 11.58 -9.49 -11.87
N LEU A 295 10.50 -9.88 -11.18
CA LEU A 295 9.57 -10.91 -11.65
C LEU A 295 8.81 -10.45 -12.90
N LEU A 296 8.31 -9.20 -12.93
CA LEU A 296 7.67 -8.62 -14.11
C LEU A 296 8.64 -8.62 -15.31
N ALA A 297 9.88 -8.17 -15.10
CA ALA A 297 10.90 -8.17 -16.14
C ALA A 297 11.26 -9.58 -16.62
N GLY A 298 11.34 -10.55 -15.71
CA GLY A 298 11.64 -11.95 -16.04
C GLY A 298 10.53 -12.60 -16.86
N VAL A 299 9.27 -12.30 -16.57
CA VAL A 299 8.12 -12.75 -17.38
C VAL A 299 8.17 -12.07 -18.76
N GLY A 300 8.42 -10.75 -18.81
CA GLY A 300 8.55 -10.00 -20.06
C GLY A 300 9.69 -10.47 -20.95
N ALA A 301 10.78 -10.91 -20.36
CA ALA A 301 11.91 -11.49 -21.07
C ALA A 301 11.73 -12.98 -21.43
N GLY A 302 10.60 -13.60 -21.04
CA GLY A 302 10.33 -15.03 -21.28
C GLY A 302 11.18 -15.99 -20.43
N ALA A 303 11.83 -15.48 -19.37
CA ALA A 303 12.61 -16.30 -18.44
C ALA A 303 11.73 -17.09 -17.46
N TRP A 304 10.54 -16.55 -17.15
CA TRP A 304 9.57 -17.16 -16.24
C TRP A 304 8.15 -17.04 -16.81
N THR A 305 7.28 -17.92 -16.32
CA THR A 305 5.82 -17.83 -16.52
C THR A 305 5.16 -17.16 -15.31
N GLN A 306 3.89 -16.78 -15.40
CA GLN A 306 3.13 -16.30 -14.25
C GLN A 306 2.99 -17.37 -13.16
N ASP A 307 2.87 -18.63 -13.53
CA ASP A 307 2.82 -19.75 -12.57
C ASP A 307 4.13 -19.87 -11.78
N ASP A 308 5.26 -19.62 -12.42
CA ASP A 308 6.56 -19.57 -11.73
C ASP A 308 6.61 -18.41 -10.71
N VAL A 309 5.99 -17.29 -11.02
CA VAL A 309 5.91 -16.12 -10.09
C VAL A 309 5.10 -16.48 -8.84
N ALA A 310 3.95 -17.14 -9.01
CA ALA A 310 3.10 -17.54 -7.88
C ALA A 310 3.83 -18.43 -6.87
N GLN A 311 4.81 -19.21 -7.33
CA GLN A 311 5.60 -20.14 -6.52
C GLN A 311 6.85 -19.52 -5.89
N ARG A 312 7.24 -18.30 -6.29
CA ARG A 312 8.50 -17.66 -5.87
C ARG A 312 8.39 -16.74 -4.66
N GLY A 313 7.17 -16.37 -4.25
CA GLY A 313 6.93 -15.63 -3.02
C GLY A 313 7.10 -16.54 -1.80
N GLY A 314 8.31 -16.63 -1.22
CA GLY A 314 8.55 -17.36 0.02
C GLY A 314 7.78 -16.75 1.20
N GLU A 315 7.37 -17.61 2.14
CA GLU A 315 6.68 -17.23 3.37
C GLU A 315 7.59 -17.53 4.57
N ARG A 316 7.91 -16.49 5.35
CA ARG A 316 8.73 -16.64 6.57
C ARG A 316 7.89 -17.11 7.76
N ALA A 317 6.66 -16.63 7.85
CA ALA A 317 5.74 -16.94 8.94
C ALA A 317 4.29 -16.77 8.48
N ARG A 318 3.40 -17.57 9.07
CA ARG A 318 1.95 -17.53 8.82
C ARG A 318 1.19 -17.47 10.14
N TYR A 319 0.19 -16.62 10.19
CA TYR A 319 -0.66 -16.40 11.36
C TYR A 319 -2.11 -16.65 10.96
N GLU A 320 -2.72 -17.64 11.59
CA GLU A 320 -4.14 -17.95 11.41
C GLU A 320 -4.98 -17.21 12.45
N PRO A 321 -6.21 -16.76 12.13
CA PRO A 321 -7.09 -16.13 13.11
C PRO A 321 -7.44 -17.10 14.26
N ARG A 322 -7.42 -16.60 15.49
CA ARG A 322 -7.65 -17.38 16.72
C ARG A 322 -8.94 -17.01 17.42
N ILE A 323 -9.51 -15.84 17.15
CA ILE A 323 -10.76 -15.37 17.77
C ILE A 323 -11.93 -15.53 16.81
N GLY A 324 -13.13 -15.67 17.37
CA GLY A 324 -14.37 -15.77 16.60
C GLY A 324 -14.89 -14.40 16.11
N ASP A 325 -15.89 -14.46 15.23
CA ASP A 325 -16.48 -13.27 14.60
C ASP A 325 -17.12 -12.31 15.61
N ASP A 326 -17.79 -12.83 16.64
CA ASP A 326 -18.45 -12.01 17.69
C ASP A 326 -17.42 -11.23 18.51
N GLU A 327 -16.31 -11.86 18.90
CA GLU A 327 -15.24 -11.21 19.65
C GLU A 327 -14.54 -10.14 18.78
N ARG A 328 -14.24 -10.48 17.52
CA ARG A 328 -13.67 -9.54 16.54
C ARG A 328 -14.58 -8.33 16.36
N ALA A 329 -15.88 -8.55 16.16
CA ALA A 329 -16.85 -7.49 15.98
C ALA A 329 -16.93 -6.56 17.19
N ALA A 330 -16.88 -7.13 18.42
CA ALA A 330 -16.87 -6.35 19.64
C ALA A 330 -15.64 -5.46 19.76
N LEU A 331 -14.43 -5.97 19.46
CA LEU A 331 -13.19 -5.20 19.48
C LEU A 331 -13.19 -4.08 18.44
N ILE A 332 -13.63 -4.36 17.21
CA ILE A 332 -13.74 -3.36 16.13
C ILE A 332 -14.79 -2.29 16.50
N HIS A 333 -15.88 -2.67 17.14
CA HIS A 333 -16.89 -1.72 17.60
C HIS A 333 -16.31 -0.69 18.58
N GLU A 334 -15.58 -1.15 19.60
CA GLU A 334 -14.96 -0.26 20.60
C GLU A 334 -13.86 0.62 19.97
N TRP A 335 -13.04 0.05 19.07
CA TRP A 335 -12.08 0.83 18.27
C TRP A 335 -12.77 1.98 17.52
N ARG A 336 -13.86 1.71 16.83
CA ARG A 336 -14.60 2.73 16.06
C ARG A 336 -15.18 3.80 16.96
N ARG A 337 -15.59 3.46 18.19
CA ARG A 337 -15.99 4.46 19.19
C ARG A 337 -14.83 5.38 19.55
N ALA A 338 -13.62 4.85 19.68
CA ALA A 338 -12.42 5.66 19.94
C ALA A 338 -12.10 6.58 18.73
N VAL A 339 -12.15 6.07 17.51
CA VAL A 339 -11.96 6.86 16.28
C VAL A 339 -12.90 8.06 16.22
N GLN A 340 -14.18 7.89 16.58
CA GLN A 340 -15.15 8.99 16.60
C GLN A 340 -14.75 10.13 17.58
N ARG A 341 -13.96 9.86 18.62
CA ARG A 341 -13.45 10.89 19.55
C ARG A 341 -12.28 11.69 18.98
N ALA A 342 -11.54 11.09 18.05
CA ALA A 342 -10.37 11.71 17.42
C ALA A 342 -10.72 12.56 16.19
N ARG A 343 -11.84 12.23 15.51
CA ARG A 343 -12.25 12.87 14.25
C ARG A 343 -12.61 14.32 14.45
N GLY A 344 -12.23 15.15 13.47
CA GLY A 344 -12.57 16.57 13.41
C GLY A 344 -11.98 17.42 14.54
N TRP A 345 -11.12 16.89 15.38
CA TRP A 345 -10.59 17.54 16.59
C TRP A 345 -10.03 18.95 16.33
N ALA A 346 -9.28 19.11 15.24
CA ALA A 346 -8.65 20.39 14.88
C ALA A 346 -9.54 21.29 13.99
N ARG A 347 -10.77 20.90 13.70
CA ARG A 347 -11.75 21.82 13.13
C ARG A 347 -12.04 22.84 14.22
N GLY A 348 -11.54 24.07 14.07
CA GLY A 348 -11.86 25.14 14.97
C GLY A 348 -13.37 25.20 15.16
N ASN A 349 -13.84 25.47 16.37
CA ASN A 349 -15.20 25.91 16.60
C ASN A 349 -15.40 27.14 15.72
N ALA A 350 -15.98 26.98 14.53
CA ALA A 350 -16.59 28.06 13.82
C ALA A 350 -17.79 28.48 14.70
N GLY A 351 -17.53 29.42 15.62
CA GLY A 351 -18.53 30.10 16.41
C GLY A 351 -19.38 30.96 15.51
#